data_b47c32b023caccbec5650cb20d987f47
#
_entry.id   b47c32b023caccbec5650cb20d987f47
#
_cell.length_a   1.000
_cell.length_b   1.000
_cell.length_c   1.000
_cell.angle_alpha   90.00
_cell.angle_beta   90.00
_cell.angle_gamma   90.00
#
_symmetry.space_group_name_H-M   'P 1'
#
loop_
_entity.id
_entity.type
_entity.pdbx_description
1 polymer ?
#
loop_
_entity_poly.entity_id
_entity_poly.type
_entity_poly.pdbx_seq_one_letter_code
_entity_poly.pdbx_strand_id
1 'polypeptide(L)'
;MITTQALIEKFKQALSEKWGYIWGTAGENWTAAKQKELEKTTDSDRAQGRAYGSKWIGHTVADCSGLFSWAFRQLGGYMYHGSDTMFRKYCSSKGELKKGKRTDCGTLKPGTAVFVWNGKKYSHVGLFAGGETVIEAMGTINGVTTSKVTAGKWTHWGELAGIDYVNTGNSEFIIHNSELYESETVKQTLRKGSKGDVVWELQTMLLKLGYDLGPCGIDGDFGKATEAAVRSFQSDHRLEVDGIAGPATYGELEKSVNAISVKPEEATYSVTIGGLDLTQAQAIMNNYPGNSTLEVGRG
;
A
#
# COMPACT_ATOMS: atom_id res chain seq x y z
N MET A 1 -12.55 -1.95 13.18
CA MET A 1 -11.34 -2.24 12.39
C MET A 1 -10.38 -1.06 12.58
N ILE A 2 -9.10 -1.30 12.74
CA ILE A 2 -8.09 -0.23 12.94
C ILE A 2 -7.73 0.35 11.57
N THR A 3 -7.76 1.69 11.42
CA THR A 3 -7.32 2.33 10.17
C THR A 3 -5.81 2.38 10.09
N THR A 4 -5.25 2.35 8.89
CA THR A 4 -3.81 2.51 8.66
C THR A 4 -3.29 3.84 9.19
N GLN A 5 -4.07 4.93 9.04
CA GLN A 5 -3.72 6.24 9.57
C GLN A 5 -3.59 6.22 11.10
N ALA A 6 -4.55 5.62 11.82
CA ALA A 6 -4.48 5.53 13.28
C ALA A 6 -3.25 4.72 13.74
N LEU A 7 -2.92 3.64 13.03
CA LEU A 7 -1.71 2.84 13.33
C LEU A 7 -0.43 3.67 13.10
N ILE A 8 -0.34 4.37 11.97
CA ILE A 8 0.82 5.22 11.65
C ILE A 8 0.99 6.32 12.69
N GLU A 9 -0.10 6.96 13.14
CA GLU A 9 -0.03 8.01 14.17
C GLU A 9 0.51 7.47 15.50
N LYS A 10 0.20 6.23 15.89
CA LYS A 10 0.81 5.62 17.09
C LYS A 10 2.32 5.43 16.94
N PHE A 11 2.80 5.04 15.76
CA PHE A 11 4.23 4.93 15.49
C PHE A 11 4.91 6.30 15.45
N LYS A 12 4.27 7.32 14.87
CA LYS A 12 4.76 8.70 14.91
C LYS A 12 4.81 9.25 16.33
N GLN A 13 3.83 8.90 17.18
CA GLN A 13 3.85 9.25 18.60
C GLN A 13 5.11 8.70 19.27
N ALA A 14 5.39 7.40 19.16
CA ALA A 14 6.59 6.79 19.74
C ALA A 14 7.89 7.41 19.20
N LEU A 15 7.92 7.77 17.91
CA LEU A 15 9.05 8.46 17.28
C LEU A 15 9.25 9.86 17.85
N SER A 16 8.18 10.67 17.96
CA SER A 16 8.25 12.05 18.47
C SER A 16 8.60 12.11 19.95
N GLU A 17 8.14 11.15 20.73
CA GLU A 17 8.45 10.98 22.16
C GLU A 17 9.83 10.34 22.40
N LYS A 18 10.56 10.01 21.34
CA LYS A 18 11.92 9.42 21.40
C LYS A 18 11.98 8.15 22.25
N TRP A 19 11.08 7.20 21.98
CA TRP A 19 11.07 5.94 22.71
C TRP A 19 12.37 5.16 22.55
N GLY A 20 12.77 4.50 23.61
CA GLY A 20 13.91 3.61 23.62
C GLY A 20 13.59 2.21 23.08
N TYR A 21 14.63 1.43 22.93
CA TYR A 21 14.51 0.01 22.60
C TYR A 21 15.09 -0.86 23.73
N ILE A 22 14.28 -1.74 24.26
CA ILE A 22 14.71 -2.87 25.10
C ILE A 22 14.01 -4.14 24.59
N TRP A 23 14.76 -5.18 24.33
CA TRP A 23 14.21 -6.44 23.85
C TRP A 23 13.19 -7.03 24.83
N GLY A 24 12.05 -7.48 24.33
CA GLY A 24 10.97 -8.05 25.11
C GLY A 24 10.02 -7.04 25.74
N THR A 25 10.13 -5.73 25.40
CA THR A 25 9.26 -4.66 25.94
C THR A 25 8.23 -4.19 24.89
N ALA A 26 7.11 -3.65 25.39
CA ALA A 26 5.97 -3.27 24.54
C ALA A 26 5.24 -2.02 25.06
N GLY A 27 5.95 -0.90 25.17
CA GLY A 27 5.39 0.41 25.54
C GLY A 27 5.34 0.63 27.06
N GLU A 28 6.31 0.15 27.78
CA GLU A 28 6.43 0.37 29.21
C GLU A 28 7.47 1.42 29.57
N ASN A 29 7.27 2.12 30.68
CA ASN A 29 8.27 3.03 31.21
C ASN A 29 9.50 2.24 31.72
N TRP A 30 10.70 2.62 31.25
CA TRP A 30 11.95 1.98 31.66
C TRP A 30 12.53 2.67 32.88
N THR A 31 12.67 1.93 33.97
CA THR A 31 13.13 2.44 35.26
C THR A 31 14.51 1.90 35.62
N ALA A 32 15.20 2.57 36.53
CA ALA A 32 16.47 2.06 37.07
C ALA A 32 16.33 0.68 37.72
N ALA A 33 15.19 0.40 38.35
CA ALA A 33 14.91 -0.92 38.92
C ALA A 33 14.83 -2.01 37.84
N LYS A 34 14.10 -1.74 36.72
CA LYS A 34 14.02 -2.66 35.58
C LYS A 34 15.38 -2.89 34.91
N GLN A 35 16.18 -1.83 34.77
CA GLN A 35 17.54 -1.94 34.25
C GLN A 35 18.41 -2.84 35.13
N LYS A 36 18.36 -2.66 36.44
CA LYS A 36 19.11 -3.49 37.41
C LYS A 36 18.67 -4.95 37.36
N GLU A 37 17.38 -5.24 37.18
CA GLU A 37 16.91 -6.61 36.98
C GLU A 37 17.37 -7.19 35.63
N LEU A 38 17.35 -6.41 34.57
CA LEU A 38 17.87 -6.82 33.27
C LEU A 38 19.37 -7.20 33.35
N GLU A 39 20.15 -6.46 34.08
CA GLU A 39 21.61 -6.70 34.27
C GLU A 39 21.93 -8.03 34.92
N LYS A 40 20.98 -8.62 35.66
CA LYS A 40 21.13 -9.97 36.28
C LYS A 40 20.88 -11.11 35.28
N THR A 41 20.30 -10.84 34.12
CA THR A 41 20.02 -11.85 33.10
C THR A 41 21.30 -12.21 32.32
N THR A 42 21.32 -13.42 31.75
CA THR A 42 22.49 -13.93 31.02
C THR A 42 22.20 -14.30 29.58
N ASP A 43 20.93 -14.21 29.14
CA ASP A 43 20.56 -14.56 27.77
C ASP A 43 21.15 -13.61 26.72
N SER A 44 21.48 -14.15 25.55
CA SER A 44 22.14 -13.39 24.47
C SER A 44 21.25 -12.32 23.85
N ASP A 45 19.93 -12.53 23.82
CA ASP A 45 18.99 -11.63 23.18
C ASP A 45 18.89 -10.29 23.93
N ARG A 46 19.16 -10.30 25.25
CA ARG A 46 19.17 -9.13 26.12
C ARG A 46 20.54 -8.47 26.32
N ALA A 47 21.59 -9.00 25.68
CA ALA A 47 22.95 -8.50 25.87
C ALA A 47 23.10 -6.99 25.59
N GLN A 48 22.48 -6.49 24.53
CA GLN A 48 22.50 -5.05 24.19
C GLN A 48 21.73 -4.22 25.24
N GLY A 49 20.62 -4.73 25.75
CA GLY A 49 19.87 -4.07 26.82
C GLY A 49 20.70 -3.94 28.11
N ARG A 50 21.47 -4.98 28.49
CA ARG A 50 22.40 -4.91 29.61
C ARG A 50 23.49 -3.86 29.41
N ALA A 51 24.06 -3.82 28.22
CA ALA A 51 25.19 -2.92 27.90
C ALA A 51 24.78 -1.44 27.73
N TYR A 52 23.62 -1.20 27.15
CA TYR A 52 23.23 0.15 26.70
C TYR A 52 21.86 0.61 27.18
N GLY A 53 21.10 -0.23 27.88
CA GLY A 53 19.71 0.06 28.27
C GLY A 53 19.57 1.18 29.30
N SER A 54 20.61 1.47 30.09
CA SER A 54 20.62 2.52 31.12
C SER A 54 20.32 3.92 30.53
N LYS A 55 20.67 4.18 29.27
CA LYS A 55 20.36 5.45 28.59
C LYS A 55 18.86 5.70 28.42
N TRP A 56 18.05 4.67 28.49
CA TRP A 56 16.59 4.75 28.32
C TRP A 56 15.81 4.89 29.64
N ILE A 57 16.51 4.95 30.78
CA ILE A 57 15.85 5.17 32.08
C ILE A 57 15.08 6.49 32.03
N GLY A 58 13.79 6.44 32.36
CA GLY A 58 12.86 7.57 32.26
C GLY A 58 12.12 7.67 30.94
N HIS A 59 12.48 6.86 29.94
CA HIS A 59 11.78 6.82 28.65
C HIS A 59 10.83 5.61 28.58
N THR A 60 9.82 5.73 27.71
CA THR A 60 9.04 4.57 27.27
C THR A 60 9.89 3.73 26.31
N VAL A 61 9.80 2.42 26.40
CA VAL A 61 10.58 1.48 25.58
C VAL A 61 9.70 0.42 24.93
N ALA A 62 10.08 -0.01 23.73
CA ALA A 62 9.50 -1.14 23.03
C ALA A 62 10.55 -1.83 22.15
N ASP A 63 10.47 -3.13 21.95
CA ASP A 63 11.18 -3.77 20.84
C ASP A 63 10.41 -3.64 19.53
N CYS A 64 10.97 -4.17 18.44
CA CYS A 64 10.41 -4.00 17.09
C CYS A 64 8.96 -4.48 16.97
N SER A 65 8.63 -5.64 17.52
CA SER A 65 7.28 -6.22 17.52
C SER A 65 6.43 -5.74 18.70
N GLY A 66 7.06 -5.37 19.80
CA GLY A 66 6.41 -4.78 20.97
C GLY A 66 5.79 -3.41 20.67
N LEU A 67 6.41 -2.62 19.78
CA LEU A 67 5.83 -1.35 19.30
C LEU A 67 4.49 -1.59 18.58
N PHE A 68 4.40 -2.64 17.75
CA PHE A 68 3.13 -3.05 17.14
C PHE A 68 2.12 -3.53 18.20
N SER A 69 2.53 -4.38 19.13
CA SER A 69 1.66 -4.87 20.19
C SER A 69 1.09 -3.75 21.04
N TRP A 70 1.90 -2.75 21.36
CA TRP A 70 1.46 -1.55 22.04
C TRP A 70 0.47 -0.74 21.23
N ALA A 71 0.81 -0.44 19.96
CA ALA A 71 -0.02 0.37 19.10
C ALA A 71 -1.41 -0.25 18.89
N PHE A 72 -1.47 -1.56 18.67
CA PHE A 72 -2.75 -2.29 18.54
C PHE A 72 -3.57 -2.21 19.83
N ARG A 73 -2.96 -2.40 21.00
CA ARG A 73 -3.67 -2.26 22.30
C ARG A 73 -4.24 -0.87 22.49
N GLN A 74 -3.51 0.19 22.12
CA GLN A 74 -3.99 1.56 22.21
C GLN A 74 -5.20 1.83 21.28
N LEU A 75 -5.35 1.04 20.23
CA LEU A 75 -6.41 1.15 19.24
C LEU A 75 -7.54 0.11 19.44
N GLY A 76 -7.56 -0.56 20.59
CA GLY A 76 -8.58 -1.56 20.94
C GLY A 76 -8.43 -2.89 20.19
N GLY A 77 -7.27 -3.15 19.61
CA GLY A 77 -6.93 -4.38 18.89
C GLY A 77 -5.90 -5.24 19.61
N TYR A 78 -5.51 -6.32 18.96
CA TYR A 78 -4.48 -7.25 19.44
C TYR A 78 -3.46 -7.54 18.34
N MET A 79 -2.18 -7.51 18.69
CA MET A 79 -1.08 -7.99 17.85
C MET A 79 -0.10 -8.78 18.69
N TYR A 80 0.27 -9.95 18.20
CA TYR A 80 1.23 -10.82 18.87
C TYR A 80 2.61 -10.17 18.95
N HIS A 81 3.26 -10.31 20.11
CA HIS A 81 4.60 -9.80 20.34
C HIS A 81 5.65 -10.82 19.85
N GLY A 82 6.10 -10.68 18.62
CA GLY A 82 7.09 -11.55 17.97
C GLY A 82 7.01 -11.46 16.44
N SER A 83 8.02 -10.86 15.82
CA SER A 83 8.05 -10.55 14.38
C SER A 83 7.88 -11.78 13.46
N ASP A 84 8.46 -12.93 13.82
CA ASP A 84 8.30 -14.17 13.03
C ASP A 84 6.86 -14.68 13.05
N THR A 85 6.24 -14.69 14.22
CA THR A 85 4.83 -15.08 14.38
C THR A 85 3.89 -14.06 13.72
N MET A 86 4.20 -12.75 13.82
CA MET A 86 3.45 -11.70 13.12
C MET A 86 3.40 -11.98 11.63
N PHE A 87 4.55 -12.21 10.99
CA PHE A 87 4.59 -12.50 9.56
C PHE A 87 3.82 -13.77 9.21
N ARG A 88 4.06 -14.86 9.94
CA ARG A 88 3.49 -16.16 9.60
C ARG A 88 1.98 -16.24 9.81
N LYS A 89 1.46 -15.65 10.91
CA LYS A 89 0.09 -15.89 11.39
C LYS A 89 -0.81 -14.64 11.37
N TYR A 90 -0.24 -13.44 11.41
CA TYR A 90 -1.02 -12.20 11.56
C TYR A 90 -0.98 -11.29 10.33
N CYS A 91 -0.40 -11.74 9.22
CA CYS A 91 -0.50 -11.08 7.93
C CYS A 91 -1.59 -11.74 7.07
N SER A 92 -2.61 -10.99 6.67
CA SER A 92 -3.68 -11.42 5.76
C SER A 92 -3.21 -11.56 4.32
N SER A 93 -2.28 -10.69 3.92
CA SER A 93 -1.57 -10.73 2.64
C SER A 93 -0.09 -10.45 2.89
N LYS A 94 0.80 -11.14 2.18
CA LYS A 94 2.25 -11.02 2.42
C LYS A 94 3.05 -11.52 1.23
N GLY A 95 4.29 -11.06 1.11
CA GLY A 95 5.20 -11.45 0.04
C GLY A 95 6.60 -10.88 0.23
N GLU A 96 7.40 -10.98 -0.81
CA GLU A 96 8.79 -10.52 -0.80
C GLU A 96 8.91 -9.05 -1.21
N LEU A 97 9.93 -8.38 -0.65
CA LEU A 97 10.38 -7.06 -1.05
C LEU A 97 11.78 -7.13 -1.66
N LYS A 98 11.98 -6.40 -2.73
CA LYS A 98 13.29 -6.18 -3.32
C LYS A 98 13.50 -4.69 -3.55
N LYS A 99 14.46 -4.10 -2.82
CA LYS A 99 14.75 -2.66 -2.87
C LYS A 99 13.49 -1.79 -2.65
N GLY A 100 12.66 -2.16 -1.68
CA GLY A 100 11.45 -1.42 -1.32
C GLY A 100 10.24 -1.64 -2.23
N LYS A 101 10.35 -2.45 -3.28
CA LYS A 101 9.25 -2.82 -4.18
C LYS A 101 8.77 -4.24 -3.89
N ARG A 102 7.47 -4.46 -3.96
CA ARG A 102 6.88 -5.80 -3.90
C ARG A 102 7.27 -6.58 -5.14
N THR A 103 7.63 -7.85 -4.97
CA THR A 103 8.01 -8.72 -6.11
C THR A 103 6.81 -9.20 -6.93
N ASP A 104 5.61 -9.10 -6.35
CA ASP A 104 4.33 -9.35 -7.03
C ASP A 104 3.77 -8.11 -7.74
N CYS A 105 4.58 -7.06 -7.89
CA CYS A 105 4.25 -5.79 -8.55
C CYS A 105 3.11 -4.98 -7.91
N GLY A 106 2.59 -5.41 -6.76
CA GLY A 106 1.60 -4.65 -6.01
C GLY A 106 2.21 -3.40 -5.37
N THR A 107 1.38 -2.41 -5.10
CA THR A 107 1.80 -1.20 -4.36
C THR A 107 1.96 -1.50 -2.89
N LEU A 108 3.05 -1.02 -2.29
CA LEU A 108 3.24 -1.07 -0.85
C LEU A 108 2.43 0.06 -0.21
N LYS A 109 1.34 -0.31 0.47
CA LYS A 109 0.42 0.66 1.09
C LYS A 109 0.96 1.17 2.42
N PRO A 110 0.78 2.46 2.79
CA PRO A 110 1.05 2.93 4.14
C PRO A 110 0.32 2.07 5.19
N GLY A 111 0.96 1.81 6.32
CA GLY A 111 0.44 0.90 7.35
C GLY A 111 0.85 -0.57 7.15
N THR A 112 1.50 -0.93 6.03
CA THR A 112 2.05 -2.27 5.80
C THR A 112 3.26 -2.50 6.72
N ALA A 113 3.32 -3.67 7.35
CA ALA A 113 4.50 -4.11 8.08
C ALA A 113 5.59 -4.60 7.10
N VAL A 114 6.84 -4.20 7.33
CA VAL A 114 7.99 -4.67 6.56
C VAL A 114 8.94 -5.46 7.46
N PHE A 115 9.47 -6.56 6.95
CA PHE A 115 10.17 -7.55 7.74
C PHE A 115 11.58 -7.81 7.21
N VAL A 116 12.47 -8.24 8.11
CA VAL A 116 13.82 -8.72 7.77
C VAL A 116 13.88 -10.22 7.96
N TRP A 117 14.10 -10.95 6.88
CA TRP A 117 14.41 -12.37 6.92
C TRP A 117 15.92 -12.58 7.08
N ASN A 118 16.34 -13.30 8.10
CA ASN A 118 17.76 -13.53 8.39
C ASN A 118 18.29 -14.92 7.94
N GLY A 119 17.54 -15.60 7.06
CA GLY A 119 17.86 -16.95 6.61
C GLY A 119 17.19 -18.06 7.44
N LYS A 120 16.71 -17.73 8.67
CA LYS A 120 16.11 -18.70 9.60
C LYS A 120 14.73 -18.26 10.10
N LYS A 121 14.57 -16.99 10.44
CA LYS A 121 13.33 -16.41 10.97
C LYS A 121 13.19 -14.95 10.54
N TYR A 122 11.99 -14.38 10.65
CA TYR A 122 11.76 -12.94 10.54
C TYR A 122 12.23 -12.28 11.83
N SER A 123 13.43 -11.72 11.80
CA SER A 123 14.15 -11.26 12.99
C SER A 123 13.85 -9.82 13.37
N HIS A 124 13.19 -9.07 12.49
CA HIS A 124 12.89 -7.65 12.70
C HIS A 124 11.65 -7.23 11.92
N VAL A 125 10.97 -6.18 12.41
CA VAL A 125 9.78 -5.62 11.79
C VAL A 125 9.74 -4.10 11.97
N GLY A 126 9.27 -3.38 10.94
CA GLY A 126 8.99 -1.96 10.94
C GLY A 126 7.67 -1.65 10.26
N LEU A 127 7.13 -0.45 10.43
CA LEU A 127 5.91 0.01 9.80
C LEU A 127 6.24 0.93 8.64
N PHE A 128 5.80 0.59 7.44
CA PHE A 128 5.89 1.50 6.29
C PHE A 128 4.87 2.63 6.45
N ALA A 129 5.37 3.86 6.57
CA ALA A 129 4.55 5.04 6.84
C ALA A 129 4.18 5.83 5.56
N GLY A 130 4.62 5.35 4.39
CA GLY A 130 4.42 6.02 3.10
C GLY A 130 5.70 6.65 2.54
N GLY A 131 5.68 7.01 1.25
CA GLY A 131 6.86 7.49 0.53
C GLY A 131 7.99 6.46 0.54
N GLU A 132 9.10 6.76 1.18
CA GLU A 132 10.20 5.81 1.43
C GLU A 132 10.37 5.46 2.91
N THR A 133 9.51 5.96 3.80
CA THR A 133 9.74 5.98 5.24
C THR A 133 9.21 4.71 5.91
N VAL A 134 10.06 4.07 6.69
CA VAL A 134 9.72 3.04 7.67
C VAL A 134 9.99 3.57 9.07
N ILE A 135 9.01 3.47 9.98
CA ILE A 135 9.21 3.73 11.41
C ILE A 135 9.43 2.40 12.11
N GLU A 136 10.51 2.30 12.88
CA GLU A 136 10.93 1.05 13.52
C GLU A 136 11.57 1.28 14.88
N ALA A 137 11.40 0.34 15.80
CA ALA A 137 12.24 0.25 16.98
C ALA A 137 13.49 -0.56 16.61
N MET A 138 14.58 0.15 16.25
CA MET A 138 15.72 -0.43 15.53
C MET A 138 16.67 -1.23 16.44
N GLY A 139 16.83 -0.83 17.67
CA GLY A 139 17.72 -1.49 18.63
C GLY A 139 18.09 -0.58 19.78
N THR A 140 18.75 -1.14 20.82
CA THR A 140 19.02 -0.43 22.08
C THR A 140 19.84 0.85 21.91
N ILE A 141 20.66 0.94 20.87
CA ILE A 141 21.45 2.16 20.62
C ILE A 141 20.59 3.28 20.04
N ASN A 142 19.65 2.95 19.13
CA ASN A 142 18.93 3.94 18.34
C ASN A 142 17.51 4.24 18.86
N GLY A 143 16.88 3.28 19.58
CA GLY A 143 15.48 3.41 19.98
C GLY A 143 14.51 3.36 18.79
N VAL A 144 13.40 4.09 18.91
CA VAL A 144 12.45 4.28 17.80
C VAL A 144 12.99 5.35 16.86
N THR A 145 13.09 5.00 15.59
CA THR A 145 13.70 5.84 14.54
C THR A 145 13.08 5.58 13.18
N THR A 146 13.55 6.27 12.16
CA THR A 146 13.14 6.04 10.77
C THR A 146 14.26 5.42 9.94
N SER A 147 13.88 4.64 8.94
CA SER A 147 14.77 4.17 7.89
C SER A 147 14.06 4.22 6.54
N LYS A 148 14.82 4.04 5.45
CA LYS A 148 14.23 3.94 4.11
C LYS A 148 13.83 2.50 3.83
N VAL A 149 12.65 2.31 3.23
CA VAL A 149 12.22 0.99 2.75
C VAL A 149 13.16 0.44 1.67
N THR A 150 13.83 1.34 0.93
CA THR A 150 14.82 1.04 -0.11
C THR A 150 16.22 0.70 0.43
N ALA A 151 16.45 0.77 1.75
CA ALA A 151 17.76 0.57 2.39
C ALA A 151 18.33 -0.87 2.25
N GLY A 152 17.62 -1.78 1.59
CA GLY A 152 18.10 -3.12 1.26
C GLY A 152 17.99 -4.17 2.37
N LYS A 153 17.71 -3.77 3.62
CA LYS A 153 17.49 -4.72 4.73
C LYS A 153 16.09 -5.35 4.74
N TRP A 154 15.09 -4.64 4.20
CA TRP A 154 13.70 -5.09 4.18
C TRP A 154 13.50 -6.11 3.07
N THR A 155 13.18 -7.34 3.46
CA THR A 155 13.09 -8.49 2.55
C THR A 155 11.66 -8.94 2.25
N HIS A 156 10.72 -8.62 3.15
CA HIS A 156 9.32 -9.02 3.03
C HIS A 156 8.38 -7.92 3.48
N TRP A 157 7.14 -7.99 3.03
CA TRP A 157 6.03 -7.14 3.42
C TRP A 157 4.85 -7.99 3.90
N GLY A 158 4.00 -7.40 4.75
CA GLY A 158 2.76 -8.05 5.18
C GLY A 158 1.70 -7.02 5.56
N GLU A 159 0.52 -7.15 5.00
CA GLU A 159 -0.68 -6.44 5.43
C GLU A 159 -1.21 -7.13 6.68
N LEU A 160 -1.27 -6.42 7.80
CA LEU A 160 -1.66 -6.98 9.08
C LEU A 160 -3.16 -7.22 9.16
N ALA A 161 -3.57 -8.38 9.67
CA ALA A 161 -4.96 -8.69 9.93
C ALA A 161 -5.58 -7.69 10.93
N GLY A 162 -6.82 -7.30 10.69
CA GLY A 162 -7.53 -6.32 11.53
C GLY A 162 -7.26 -4.85 11.19
N ILE A 163 -6.41 -4.58 10.19
CA ILE A 163 -6.17 -3.25 9.64
C ILE A 163 -7.02 -3.05 8.38
N ASP A 164 -7.64 -1.87 8.28
CA ASP A 164 -8.36 -1.43 7.09
C ASP A 164 -7.38 -0.72 6.14
N TYR A 165 -7.01 -1.39 5.04
CA TYR A 165 -6.15 -0.86 3.99
C TYR A 165 -6.93 -0.22 2.84
N VAL A 166 -8.25 -0.21 2.87
CA VAL A 166 -9.10 0.30 1.76
C VAL A 166 -9.11 1.83 1.75
N ASN A 167 -9.02 2.46 2.93
CA ASN A 167 -9.05 3.92 3.10
C ASN A 167 -7.67 4.61 3.06
N THR A 168 -6.62 3.97 2.55
CA THR A 168 -5.24 4.53 2.57
C THR A 168 -4.87 5.40 1.39
N GLY A 169 -5.80 5.90 0.68
CA GLY A 169 -5.51 6.85 -0.38
C GLY A 169 -6.71 7.12 -1.21
N ASN A 170 -7.45 8.10 -0.84
CA ASN A 170 -8.17 8.99 -1.75
C ASN A 170 -9.27 9.82 -1.05
N SER A 171 -9.13 10.19 0.21
CA SER A 171 -10.06 11.18 0.76
C SER A 171 -9.70 12.64 0.44
N GLU A 172 -8.54 12.90 -0.15
CA GLU A 172 -8.19 14.25 -0.62
C GLU A 172 -8.03 14.37 -2.16
N PHE A 173 -8.03 13.27 -2.91
CA PHE A 173 -7.75 13.30 -4.36
C PHE A 173 -8.95 12.98 -5.27
N ILE A 174 -10.11 12.55 -4.74
CA ILE A 174 -11.29 12.21 -5.57
C ILE A 174 -12.34 13.33 -5.64
N ILE A 175 -12.28 14.38 -4.83
CA ILE A 175 -13.33 15.42 -4.83
C ILE A 175 -12.97 16.66 -5.68
N HIS A 176 -11.83 16.70 -6.35
CA HIS A 176 -11.46 17.91 -7.12
C HIS A 176 -11.34 17.75 -8.63
N ASN A 177 -11.82 16.67 -9.24
CA ASN A 177 -11.67 16.49 -10.69
C ASN A 177 -12.95 16.27 -11.49
N SER A 178 -14.11 16.80 -11.07
CA SER A 178 -15.27 16.87 -11.97
C SER A 178 -15.57 18.26 -12.54
N GLU A 179 -14.85 19.33 -12.16
CA GLU A 179 -15.21 20.68 -12.61
C GLU A 179 -14.07 21.63 -13.04
N LEU A 180 -12.81 21.19 -13.17
CA LEU A 180 -11.74 22.10 -13.61
C LEU A 180 -10.73 21.44 -14.58
N TYR A 181 -11.18 20.98 -15.73
CA TYR A 181 -10.30 20.69 -16.87
C TYR A 181 -10.61 21.63 -18.04
N GLU A 182 -10.48 22.92 -17.80
CA GLU A 182 -10.16 23.90 -18.83
C GLU A 182 -8.96 24.73 -18.36
N SER A 183 -7.77 24.15 -18.37
CA SER A 183 -6.53 24.89 -18.45
C SER A 183 -5.50 24.03 -19.17
N GLU A 184 -4.84 24.64 -20.16
CA GLU A 184 -3.74 24.08 -20.94
C GLU A 184 -2.65 23.48 -20.04
N THR A 185 -2.80 22.22 -19.63
CA THR A 185 -1.71 21.51 -18.99
C THR A 185 -0.73 21.09 -20.07
N VAL A 186 0.42 21.76 -20.11
CA VAL A 186 1.61 21.28 -20.81
C VAL A 186 1.90 19.86 -20.29
N LYS A 187 1.45 18.85 -21.03
CA LYS A 187 1.64 17.45 -20.63
C LYS A 187 3.12 17.15 -20.58
N GLN A 188 3.57 16.73 -19.40
CA GLN A 188 4.96 16.39 -19.17
C GLN A 188 5.35 15.21 -20.06
N THR A 189 6.44 15.35 -20.82
CA THR A 189 7.01 14.26 -21.61
C THR A 189 7.52 13.14 -20.68
N LEU A 190 6.96 11.94 -20.84
CA LEU A 190 7.32 10.75 -20.06
C LEU A 190 8.18 9.78 -20.85
N ARG A 191 9.17 9.22 -20.20
CA ARG A 191 10.11 8.26 -20.75
C ARG A 191 10.57 7.28 -19.69
N LYS A 192 11.28 6.24 -20.09
CA LYS A 192 11.86 5.27 -19.17
C LYS A 192 12.58 5.93 -17.99
N GLY A 193 12.19 5.55 -16.79
CA GLY A 193 12.64 6.11 -15.51
C GLY A 193 11.73 7.20 -14.95
N SER A 194 10.74 7.72 -15.69
CA SER A 194 9.67 8.57 -15.15
C SER A 194 8.82 7.78 -14.15
N LYS A 195 8.27 8.46 -13.13
CA LYS A 195 7.48 7.84 -12.05
C LYS A 195 6.35 8.74 -11.58
N GLY A 196 5.37 8.13 -10.90
CA GLY A 196 4.28 8.83 -10.22
C GLY A 196 2.96 8.81 -11.00
N ASP A 197 2.04 9.68 -10.58
CA ASP A 197 0.64 9.68 -11.03
C ASP A 197 0.50 9.89 -12.54
N VAL A 198 1.34 10.74 -13.13
CA VAL A 198 1.34 10.98 -14.58
C VAL A 198 1.74 9.74 -15.38
N VAL A 199 2.59 8.86 -14.83
CA VAL A 199 2.90 7.56 -15.43
C VAL A 199 1.75 6.60 -15.25
N TRP A 200 1.12 6.61 -14.08
CA TRP A 200 -0.08 5.83 -13.80
C TRP A 200 -1.23 6.14 -14.76
N GLU A 201 -1.45 7.43 -15.07
CA GLU A 201 -2.44 7.88 -16.08
C GLU A 201 -2.12 7.34 -17.47
N LEU A 202 -0.88 7.48 -17.92
CA LEU A 202 -0.41 6.93 -19.20
C LEU A 202 -0.65 5.41 -19.28
N GLN A 203 -0.24 4.68 -18.26
CA GLN A 203 -0.43 3.21 -18.17
C GLN A 203 -1.92 2.84 -18.21
N THR A 204 -2.77 3.63 -17.55
CA THR A 204 -4.23 3.44 -17.57
C THR A 204 -4.79 3.60 -18.98
N MET A 205 -4.36 4.60 -19.73
CA MET A 205 -4.79 4.81 -21.13
C MET A 205 -4.32 3.66 -22.02
N LEU A 206 -3.05 3.25 -21.92
CA LEU A 206 -2.50 2.15 -22.70
C LEU A 206 -3.23 0.83 -22.41
N LEU A 207 -3.51 0.52 -21.14
CA LEU A 207 -4.23 -0.71 -20.76
C LEU A 207 -5.67 -0.69 -21.27
N LYS A 208 -6.39 0.45 -21.20
CA LYS A 208 -7.74 0.61 -21.78
C LYS A 208 -7.77 0.34 -23.27
N LEU A 209 -6.69 0.67 -23.98
CA LEU A 209 -6.51 0.42 -25.41
C LEU A 209 -6.01 -1.01 -25.71
N GLY A 210 -5.79 -1.86 -24.69
CA GLY A 210 -5.39 -3.25 -24.83
C GLY A 210 -3.89 -3.48 -24.95
N TYR A 211 -3.05 -2.48 -24.69
CA TYR A 211 -1.60 -2.66 -24.72
C TYR A 211 -1.09 -3.34 -23.46
N ASP A 212 -0.20 -4.33 -23.66
CA ASP A 212 0.39 -5.11 -22.56
C ASP A 212 1.43 -4.29 -21.78
N LEU A 213 1.18 -4.11 -20.49
CA LEU A 213 2.08 -3.44 -19.55
C LEU A 213 2.94 -4.44 -18.77
N GLY A 214 2.94 -5.72 -19.17
CA GLY A 214 3.64 -6.78 -18.47
C GLY A 214 3.02 -7.15 -17.13
N PRO A 215 3.70 -7.97 -16.32
CA PRO A 215 3.12 -8.54 -15.11
C PRO A 215 2.82 -7.51 -14.01
N CYS A 216 3.43 -6.32 -14.05
CA CYS A 216 3.18 -5.26 -13.08
C CYS A 216 2.01 -4.34 -13.46
N GLY A 217 1.57 -4.35 -14.71
CA GLY A 217 0.44 -3.54 -15.17
C GLY A 217 0.62 -2.05 -14.88
N ILE A 218 -0.39 -1.44 -14.25
CA ILE A 218 -0.39 -0.02 -13.87
C ILE A 218 0.31 0.13 -12.51
N ASP A 219 1.61 0.44 -12.51
CA ASP A 219 2.45 0.54 -11.30
C ASP A 219 3.04 1.93 -11.04
N GLY A 220 2.77 2.90 -11.95
CA GLY A 220 3.32 4.25 -11.87
C GLY A 220 4.82 4.34 -12.12
N ASP A 221 5.45 3.28 -12.66
CA ASP A 221 6.86 3.23 -13.01
C ASP A 221 7.03 3.03 -14.53
N PHE A 222 7.55 4.02 -15.23
CA PHE A 222 7.82 3.91 -16.67
C PHE A 222 9.02 2.97 -16.87
N GLY A 223 8.77 1.67 -16.74
CA GLY A 223 9.74 0.60 -16.93
C GLY A 223 9.87 0.15 -18.38
N LYS A 224 10.54 -1.00 -18.60
CA LYS A 224 10.69 -1.59 -19.92
C LYS A 224 9.35 -1.99 -20.57
N ALA A 225 8.39 -2.49 -19.76
CA ALA A 225 7.09 -2.90 -20.26
C ALA A 225 6.27 -1.69 -20.73
N THR A 226 6.25 -0.60 -19.95
CA THR A 226 5.60 0.65 -20.32
C THR A 226 6.23 1.26 -21.60
N GLU A 227 7.58 1.26 -21.70
CA GLU A 227 8.29 1.69 -22.91
C GLU A 227 7.89 0.86 -24.14
N ALA A 228 7.79 -0.46 -23.99
CA ALA A 228 7.36 -1.35 -25.08
C ALA A 228 5.91 -1.09 -25.49
N ALA A 229 5.01 -0.89 -24.53
CA ALA A 229 3.61 -0.56 -24.77
C ALA A 229 3.46 0.79 -25.51
N VAL A 230 4.23 1.82 -25.11
CA VAL A 230 4.27 3.11 -25.81
C VAL A 230 4.77 2.94 -27.25
N ARG A 231 5.83 2.18 -27.49
CA ARG A 231 6.34 1.90 -28.83
C ARG A 231 5.32 1.15 -29.69
N SER A 232 4.63 0.16 -29.14
CA SER A 232 3.57 -0.56 -29.85
C SER A 232 2.43 0.39 -30.22
N PHE A 233 1.95 1.22 -29.28
CA PHE A 233 0.95 2.22 -29.54
C PHE A 233 1.38 3.19 -30.64
N GLN A 234 2.60 3.74 -30.57
CA GLN A 234 3.15 4.64 -31.58
C GLN A 234 3.20 3.99 -32.96
N SER A 235 3.64 2.74 -33.05
CA SER A 235 3.66 1.97 -34.30
C SER A 235 2.27 1.81 -34.91
N ASP A 236 1.29 1.38 -34.10
CA ASP A 236 -0.08 1.13 -34.55
C ASP A 236 -0.78 2.41 -35.04
N HIS A 237 -0.40 3.54 -34.44
CA HIS A 237 -0.96 4.87 -34.76
C HIS A 237 -0.08 5.71 -35.71
N ARG A 238 0.95 5.11 -36.33
CA ARG A 238 1.87 5.76 -37.29
C ARG A 238 2.56 7.02 -36.75
N LEU A 239 2.86 7.00 -35.45
CA LEU A 239 3.67 8.02 -34.80
C LEU A 239 5.15 7.66 -34.89
N GLU A 240 6.03 8.60 -34.53
CA GLU A 240 7.45 8.31 -34.34
C GLU A 240 7.62 7.28 -33.21
N VAL A 241 8.27 6.14 -33.48
CA VAL A 241 8.43 5.02 -32.56
C VAL A 241 9.68 5.22 -31.70
N ASP A 242 9.66 6.22 -30.83
CA ASP A 242 10.77 6.59 -29.95
C ASP A 242 10.62 6.05 -28.50
N GLY A 243 9.45 5.52 -28.16
CA GLY A 243 9.12 5.04 -26.81
C GLY A 243 8.97 6.15 -25.77
N ILE A 244 8.77 7.39 -26.22
CA ILE A 244 8.58 8.57 -25.39
C ILE A 244 7.13 9.04 -25.51
N ALA A 245 6.42 9.16 -24.40
CA ALA A 245 5.09 9.71 -24.38
C ALA A 245 5.16 11.25 -24.30
N GLY A 246 5.32 11.86 -25.46
CA GLY A 246 5.29 13.30 -25.66
C GLY A 246 3.90 13.79 -26.10
N PRO A 247 3.75 15.10 -26.45
CA PRO A 247 2.46 15.70 -26.82
C PRO A 247 1.74 14.97 -27.95
N ALA A 248 2.46 14.53 -28.99
CA ALA A 248 1.88 13.79 -30.12
C ALA A 248 1.30 12.44 -29.68
N THR A 249 2.05 11.69 -28.85
CA THR A 249 1.62 10.40 -28.30
C THR A 249 0.40 10.57 -27.39
N TYR A 250 0.40 11.58 -26.51
CA TYR A 250 -0.74 11.88 -25.65
C TYR A 250 -1.99 12.30 -26.44
N GLY A 251 -1.83 13.16 -27.42
CA GLY A 251 -2.96 13.59 -28.24
C GLY A 251 -3.64 12.43 -28.96
N GLU A 252 -2.88 11.46 -29.42
CA GLU A 252 -3.44 10.28 -30.07
C GLU A 252 -4.02 9.26 -29.08
N LEU A 253 -3.38 9.08 -27.89
CA LEU A 253 -3.93 8.27 -26.80
C LEU A 253 -5.30 8.77 -26.36
N GLU A 254 -5.48 10.07 -26.17
CA GLU A 254 -6.75 10.66 -25.77
C GLU A 254 -7.85 10.47 -26.82
N LYS A 255 -7.54 10.70 -28.08
CA LYS A 255 -8.48 10.43 -29.19
C LYS A 255 -8.91 8.97 -29.19
N SER A 256 -7.96 8.06 -29.07
CA SER A 256 -8.21 6.61 -29.08
C SER A 256 -9.04 6.17 -27.88
N VAL A 257 -8.75 6.65 -26.67
CA VAL A 257 -9.54 6.38 -25.47
C VAL A 257 -10.95 6.96 -25.57
N ASN A 258 -11.09 8.18 -26.10
CA ASN A 258 -12.40 8.82 -26.29
C ASN A 258 -13.23 8.08 -27.36
N ALA A 259 -12.60 7.53 -28.40
CA ALA A 259 -13.29 6.74 -29.43
C ALA A 259 -13.88 5.44 -28.86
N ILE A 260 -13.23 4.82 -27.86
CA ILE A 260 -13.78 3.64 -27.16
C ILE A 260 -14.86 4.05 -26.15
N SER A 261 -14.79 5.28 -25.62
CA SER A 261 -15.74 5.83 -24.64
C SER A 261 -17.01 6.39 -25.29
N VAL A 262 -17.14 6.35 -26.63
CA VAL A 262 -18.44 6.60 -27.30
C VAL A 262 -19.39 5.53 -26.79
N LYS A 263 -20.38 5.97 -26.00
CA LYS A 263 -21.43 5.20 -25.33
C LYS A 263 -21.80 3.97 -26.15
N PRO A 264 -21.96 2.80 -25.53
CA PRO A 264 -22.87 1.84 -26.13
C PRO A 264 -24.20 2.60 -26.30
N GLU A 265 -24.65 2.79 -27.55
CA GLU A 265 -26.07 2.99 -27.82
C GLU A 265 -26.79 2.01 -26.89
N GLU A 266 -27.81 2.48 -26.19
CA GLU A 266 -28.58 1.76 -25.19
C GLU A 266 -28.79 0.30 -25.60
N ALA A 267 -27.85 -0.57 -25.21
CA ALA A 267 -28.04 -2.01 -25.36
C ALA A 267 -29.07 -2.39 -24.31
N THR A 268 -30.33 -2.37 -24.74
CA THR A 268 -31.41 -2.94 -23.95
C THR A 268 -31.21 -4.46 -23.87
N TYR A 269 -30.68 -4.91 -22.76
CA TYR A 269 -30.68 -6.35 -22.45
C TYR A 269 -32.04 -6.72 -21.90
N SER A 270 -32.82 -7.52 -22.62
CA SER A 270 -34.00 -8.14 -22.05
C SER A 270 -33.60 -9.47 -21.42
N VAL A 271 -33.71 -9.58 -20.12
CA VAL A 271 -33.56 -10.84 -19.39
C VAL A 271 -34.96 -11.32 -19.05
N THR A 272 -35.42 -12.39 -19.69
CA THR A 272 -36.68 -13.03 -19.34
C THR A 272 -36.42 -14.04 -18.25
N ILE A 273 -36.80 -13.73 -17.01
CA ILE A 273 -36.73 -14.67 -15.88
C ILE A 273 -38.15 -15.17 -15.61
N GLY A 274 -38.43 -16.43 -15.98
CA GLY A 274 -39.68 -17.06 -15.66
C GLY A 274 -39.81 -17.45 -14.19
N GLY A 275 -41.00 -17.25 -13.59
CA GLY A 275 -41.31 -17.77 -12.25
C GLY A 275 -41.00 -16.88 -11.07
N LEU A 276 -40.68 -15.61 -11.28
CA LEU A 276 -40.49 -14.62 -10.18
C LEU A 276 -41.81 -13.90 -9.90
N ASP A 277 -42.09 -13.66 -8.62
CA ASP A 277 -43.10 -12.69 -8.22
C ASP A 277 -42.65 -11.24 -8.39
N LEU A 278 -43.59 -10.30 -8.31
CA LEU A 278 -43.35 -8.88 -8.53
C LEU A 278 -42.31 -8.30 -7.55
N THR A 279 -42.24 -8.81 -6.33
CA THR A 279 -41.35 -8.36 -5.24
C THR A 279 -39.91 -8.80 -5.52
N GLN A 280 -39.74 -10.03 -6.01
CA GLN A 280 -38.45 -10.59 -6.40
C GLN A 280 -37.87 -9.87 -7.64
N ALA A 281 -38.69 -9.58 -8.61
CA ALA A 281 -38.31 -8.82 -9.80
C ALA A 281 -37.91 -7.40 -9.45
N GLN A 282 -38.62 -6.71 -8.55
CA GLN A 282 -38.29 -5.37 -8.07
C GLN A 282 -36.98 -5.32 -7.28
N ALA A 283 -36.71 -6.37 -6.49
CA ALA A 283 -35.43 -6.48 -5.74
C ALA A 283 -34.22 -6.62 -6.66
N ILE A 284 -34.37 -7.33 -7.78
CA ILE A 284 -33.32 -7.47 -8.80
C ILE A 284 -33.10 -6.10 -9.48
N MET A 285 -34.16 -5.39 -9.87
CA MET A 285 -34.04 -4.09 -10.52
C MET A 285 -33.39 -3.03 -9.63
N ASN A 286 -33.65 -3.04 -8.32
CA ASN A 286 -33.03 -2.11 -7.38
C ASN A 286 -31.51 -2.30 -7.20
N ASN A 287 -30.99 -3.49 -7.52
CA ASN A 287 -29.56 -3.77 -7.49
C ASN A 287 -28.82 -3.39 -8.79
N TYR A 288 -29.53 -3.03 -9.84
CA TYR A 288 -28.97 -2.61 -11.12
C TYR A 288 -29.57 -1.28 -11.55
N PRO A 289 -29.13 -0.15 -10.97
CA PRO A 289 -29.63 1.18 -11.35
C PRO A 289 -29.10 1.55 -12.73
N GLY A 290 -29.89 1.29 -13.74
CA GLY A 290 -29.74 1.65 -15.14
C GLY A 290 -31.11 1.73 -15.79
N ASN A 291 -31.20 2.14 -17.05
CA ASN A 291 -32.47 2.13 -17.83
C ASN A 291 -32.96 0.67 -18.03
N SER A 292 -33.56 0.10 -16.99
CA SER A 292 -34.17 -1.23 -17.04
C SER A 292 -35.71 -1.10 -17.04
N THR A 293 -36.35 -1.71 -18.01
CA THR A 293 -37.80 -1.85 -18.09
C THR A 293 -38.20 -3.25 -17.69
N LEU A 294 -39.19 -3.37 -16.81
CA LEU A 294 -39.81 -4.66 -16.43
C LEU A 294 -41.04 -4.87 -17.27
N GLU A 295 -41.05 -5.89 -18.16
CA GLU A 295 -42.26 -6.36 -18.79
C GLU A 295 -42.75 -7.62 -18.06
N VAL A 296 -43.93 -7.54 -17.45
CA VAL A 296 -44.58 -8.69 -16.83
C VAL A 296 -45.48 -9.34 -17.84
N GLY A 297 -45.03 -10.48 -18.39
CA GLY A 297 -45.87 -11.34 -19.24
C GLY A 297 -47.00 -11.96 -18.38
N ARG A 298 -48.24 -11.69 -18.74
CA ARG A 298 -49.38 -12.45 -18.19
C ARG A 298 -49.38 -13.83 -18.83
N GLY A 299 -49.06 -14.88 -18.04
CA GLY A 299 -49.32 -16.26 -18.39
C GLY A 299 -50.79 -16.60 -18.31
#